data_2d8f5713a605b323e848e8ca6aaad201
#
_entry.id   2d8f5713a605b323e848e8ca6aaad201
#
_cell.length_a   1.000
_cell.length_b   1.000
_cell.length_c   1.000
_cell.angle_alpha   90.00
_cell.angle_beta   90.00
_cell.angle_gamma   90.00
#
_symmetry.space_group_name_H-M   'P 1'
#
loop_
_entity.id
_entity.type
_entity.pdbx_description
1 polymer ?
#
loop_
_entity_poly.entity_id
_entity_poly.type
_entity_poly.pdbx_seq_one_letter_code
_entity_poly.pdbx_strand_id
1 'polypeptide(L)'
;AVLVKTFVEAGADVSWSGCNPLSTQDDVAAALAADGVSIFAWHGMNVEEFYWCIEESLRFKPNLTLDDGADLIFTIHNKHQELVPNVIGGTEETTTGVHRLRSMAEAGALKYPVIAVNDAETKWDFDNVYGTGQSTLDGILRATSVLIAGKNVVVAGFGHCGRGVALRAKGLGANVIVTEISPTTALKATLEGFRVMTMNEAATVGDIFVTATGVKDIIVERHFKSMKDGAIVCNTGHYDCEVNIHDLEKLKKSVREVRANNEEYLLKNGRRIYLLAKGRLV
;
A
#
# COMPACT_ATOMS: atom_id res chain seq x y z
N ALA A 1 15.04 -9.27 2.07
CA ALA A 1 16.13 -10.16 2.51
C ALA A 1 17.44 -9.88 1.75
N VAL A 2 17.46 -9.92 0.41
CA VAL A 2 18.71 -9.79 -0.38
C VAL A 2 19.42 -8.47 -0.07
N LEU A 3 18.73 -7.32 -0.11
CA LEU A 3 19.34 -6.01 0.17
C LEU A 3 19.97 -5.95 1.56
N VAL A 4 19.28 -6.46 2.59
CA VAL A 4 19.79 -6.50 3.97
C VAL A 4 21.06 -7.34 4.05
N LYS A 5 21.08 -8.54 3.46
CA LYS A 5 22.27 -9.41 3.42
C LYS A 5 23.44 -8.72 2.69
N THR A 6 23.16 -8.02 1.60
CA THR A 6 24.18 -7.26 0.86
C THR A 6 24.80 -6.16 1.72
N PHE A 7 24.00 -5.43 2.49
CA PHE A 7 24.51 -4.42 3.42
C PHE A 7 25.38 -5.04 4.52
N VAL A 8 24.93 -6.13 5.10
CA VAL A 8 25.70 -6.86 6.14
C VAL A 8 27.03 -7.39 5.56
N GLU A 9 27.02 -7.99 4.38
CA GLU A 9 28.22 -8.44 3.67
C GLU A 9 29.18 -7.28 3.34
N ALA A 10 28.63 -6.09 3.07
CA ALA A 10 29.41 -4.87 2.88
C ALA A 10 29.94 -4.25 4.18
N GLY A 11 29.66 -4.85 5.33
CA GLY A 11 30.13 -4.43 6.64
C GLY A 11 29.23 -3.43 7.37
N ALA A 12 27.98 -3.24 6.93
CA ALA A 12 27.01 -2.43 7.63
C ALA A 12 26.41 -3.17 8.83
N ASP A 13 26.18 -2.44 9.93
CA ASP A 13 25.37 -2.86 11.04
C ASP A 13 23.91 -2.48 10.75
N VAL A 14 23.04 -3.48 10.63
CA VAL A 14 21.66 -3.29 10.14
C VAL A 14 20.66 -3.63 11.24
N SER A 15 19.78 -2.66 11.53
CA SER A 15 18.53 -2.92 12.27
C SER A 15 17.34 -2.65 11.36
N TRP A 16 16.31 -3.48 11.45
CA TRP A 16 15.17 -3.43 10.52
C TRP A 16 13.84 -3.61 11.25
N SER A 17 12.89 -2.71 10.96
CA SER A 17 11.47 -2.84 11.32
C SER A 17 10.60 -2.96 10.06
N GLY A 18 9.37 -3.46 10.19
CA GLY A 18 8.42 -3.50 9.08
C GLY A 18 7.87 -2.09 8.76
N CYS A 19 7.54 -1.82 7.52
CA CYS A 19 6.88 -0.57 7.10
C CYS A 19 5.34 -0.66 7.17
N ASN A 20 4.79 -1.87 7.39
CA ASN A 20 3.36 -2.12 7.47
C ASN A 20 3.09 -3.31 8.41
N PRO A 21 2.08 -3.22 9.30
CA PRO A 21 1.77 -4.30 10.25
C PRO A 21 1.44 -5.66 9.64
N LEU A 22 1.00 -5.71 8.38
CA LEU A 22 0.60 -6.95 7.69
C LEU A 22 1.60 -7.44 6.64
N SER A 23 2.68 -6.70 6.36
CA SER A 23 3.60 -7.01 5.25
C SER A 23 4.73 -7.97 5.62
N THR A 24 5.01 -8.16 6.92
CA THR A 24 6.10 -9.04 7.35
C THR A 24 5.81 -10.50 7.00
N GLN A 25 6.81 -11.16 6.42
CA GLN A 25 6.86 -12.62 6.25
C GLN A 25 7.68 -13.17 7.41
N ASP A 26 7.03 -13.83 8.38
CA ASP A 26 7.64 -14.23 9.64
C ASP A 26 8.79 -15.22 9.47
N ASP A 27 8.71 -16.10 8.48
CA ASP A 27 9.77 -17.04 8.13
C ASP A 27 11.03 -16.34 7.61
N VAL A 28 10.85 -15.27 6.78
CA VAL A 28 11.96 -14.44 6.29
C VAL A 28 12.57 -13.63 7.43
N ALA A 29 11.74 -13.01 8.27
CA ALA A 29 12.19 -12.26 9.45
C ALA A 29 12.98 -13.16 10.41
N ALA A 30 12.47 -14.35 10.71
CA ALA A 30 13.13 -15.33 11.57
C ALA A 30 14.45 -15.84 10.97
N ALA A 31 14.51 -16.07 9.66
CA ALA A 31 15.74 -16.49 9.00
C ALA A 31 16.83 -15.41 9.07
N LEU A 32 16.48 -14.15 8.85
CA LEU A 32 17.44 -13.04 8.97
C LEU A 32 17.89 -12.83 10.42
N ALA A 33 16.99 -12.99 11.38
CA ALA A 33 17.35 -12.93 12.81
C ALA A 33 18.31 -14.07 13.20
N ALA A 34 18.10 -15.28 12.67
CA ALA A 34 19.00 -16.41 12.86
C ALA A 34 20.39 -16.19 12.23
N ASP A 35 20.46 -15.41 11.12
CA ASP A 35 21.71 -14.98 10.49
C ASP A 35 22.38 -13.80 11.25
N GLY A 36 21.81 -13.36 12.38
CA GLY A 36 22.38 -12.33 13.25
C GLY A 36 21.95 -10.89 12.92
N VAL A 37 20.98 -10.68 12.03
CA VAL A 37 20.45 -9.34 11.75
C VAL A 37 19.42 -8.95 12.82
N SER A 38 19.47 -7.70 13.29
CA SER A 38 18.52 -7.19 14.29
C SER A 38 17.19 -6.84 13.62
N ILE A 39 16.20 -7.74 13.75
CA ILE A 39 14.88 -7.60 13.13
C ILE A 39 13.82 -7.37 14.21
N PHE A 40 13.03 -6.31 14.04
CA PHE A 40 11.90 -5.96 14.89
C PHE A 40 10.64 -5.89 14.03
N ALA A 41 10.10 -7.05 13.66
CA ALA A 41 8.91 -7.15 12.83
C ALA A 41 8.27 -8.52 12.90
N TRP A 42 6.92 -8.57 12.88
CA TRP A 42 6.13 -9.80 12.71
C TRP A 42 4.81 -9.48 12.02
N HIS A 43 4.16 -10.47 11.46
CA HIS A 43 2.87 -10.31 10.81
C HIS A 43 1.75 -10.10 11.83
N GLY A 44 0.90 -9.11 11.58
CA GLY A 44 -0.28 -8.85 12.41
C GLY A 44 -0.02 -7.98 13.63
N MET A 45 1.05 -7.18 13.62
CA MET A 45 1.29 -6.16 14.66
C MET A 45 0.08 -5.23 14.79
N ASN A 46 -0.26 -4.84 16.03
CA ASN A 46 -1.12 -3.69 16.26
C ASN A 46 -0.32 -2.38 16.11
N VAL A 47 -1.00 -1.24 16.22
CA VAL A 47 -0.35 0.08 16.00
C VAL A 47 0.73 0.35 17.06
N GLU A 48 0.52 -0.03 18.31
CA GLU A 48 1.49 0.17 19.40
C GLU A 48 2.74 -0.69 19.18
N GLU A 49 2.56 -1.95 18.81
CA GLU A 49 3.64 -2.88 18.48
C GLU A 49 4.42 -2.40 17.26
N PHE A 50 3.74 -1.90 16.22
CA PHE A 50 4.40 -1.35 15.03
C PHE A 50 5.34 -0.19 15.39
N TYR A 51 4.86 0.79 16.16
CA TYR A 51 5.73 1.90 16.59
C TYR A 51 6.80 1.46 17.57
N TRP A 52 6.53 0.48 18.44
CA TRP A 52 7.54 -0.12 19.30
C TRP A 52 8.69 -0.73 18.48
N CYS A 53 8.40 -1.43 17.40
CA CYS A 53 9.42 -1.98 16.50
C CYS A 53 10.32 -0.90 15.87
N ILE A 54 9.73 0.23 15.46
CA ILE A 54 10.49 1.39 14.97
C ILE A 54 11.40 1.92 16.09
N GLU A 55 10.87 2.11 17.30
CA GLU A 55 11.64 2.60 18.46
C GLU A 55 12.82 1.66 18.81
N GLU A 56 12.62 0.34 18.77
CA GLU A 56 13.70 -0.63 19.00
C GLU A 56 14.78 -0.56 17.92
N SER A 57 14.40 -0.40 16.66
CA SER A 57 15.37 -0.23 15.55
C SER A 57 16.19 1.04 15.70
N LEU A 58 15.63 2.12 16.26
CA LEU A 58 16.32 3.39 16.49
C LEU A 58 17.35 3.36 17.64
N ARG A 59 17.31 2.36 18.52
CA ARG A 59 18.34 2.16 19.56
C ARG A 59 19.75 1.92 18.99
N PHE A 60 19.83 1.52 17.74
CA PHE A 60 21.09 1.36 17.00
C PHE A 60 21.72 2.70 16.56
N LYS A 61 21.04 3.82 16.77
CA LYS A 61 21.52 5.18 16.45
C LYS A 61 22.00 5.27 14.99
N PRO A 62 21.11 5.12 14.01
CA PRO A 62 21.47 4.97 12.61
C PRO A 62 22.26 6.19 12.09
N ASN A 63 23.23 5.91 11.21
CA ASN A 63 23.90 6.94 10.40
C ASN A 63 23.20 7.15 9.05
N LEU A 64 22.52 6.12 8.55
CA LEU A 64 21.75 6.15 7.33
C LEU A 64 20.35 5.54 7.63
N THR A 65 19.33 6.10 7.00
CA THR A 65 17.96 5.57 7.07
C THR A 65 17.51 5.12 5.69
N LEU A 66 16.80 3.99 5.63
CA LEU A 66 16.09 3.52 4.45
C LEU A 66 14.65 3.32 4.89
N ASP A 67 13.73 4.11 4.35
CA ASP A 67 12.34 4.16 4.79
C ASP A 67 11.37 3.90 3.64
N ASP A 68 10.18 3.44 3.99
CA ASP A 68 9.08 3.16 3.08
C ASP A 68 7.78 3.66 3.73
N GLY A 69 7.40 4.90 3.40
CA GLY A 69 6.26 5.62 3.97
C GLY A 69 6.65 6.73 4.95
N ALA A 70 7.94 6.92 5.20
CA ALA A 70 8.53 7.96 6.05
C ALA A 70 8.15 7.86 7.56
N ASP A 71 7.72 6.70 8.07
CA ASP A 71 7.37 6.57 9.49
C ASP A 71 8.62 6.54 10.39
N LEU A 72 9.70 5.90 9.97
CA LEU A 72 10.98 5.89 10.67
C LEU A 72 11.57 7.31 10.72
N ILE A 73 11.67 7.97 9.55
CA ILE A 73 12.21 9.32 9.42
C ILE A 73 11.38 10.31 10.23
N PHE A 74 10.06 10.21 10.16
CA PHE A 74 9.14 11.04 10.93
C PHE A 74 9.27 10.82 12.45
N THR A 75 9.47 9.58 12.88
CA THR A 75 9.70 9.25 14.29
C THR A 75 10.98 9.87 14.81
N ILE A 76 12.09 9.81 14.04
CA ILE A 76 13.33 10.49 14.40
C ILE A 76 13.11 12.01 14.60
N HIS A 77 12.42 12.65 13.64
CA HIS A 77 12.23 14.11 13.70
C HIS A 77 11.30 14.57 14.82
N ASN A 78 10.31 13.75 15.20
CA ASN A 78 9.33 14.12 16.22
C ASN A 78 9.73 13.70 17.63
N LYS A 79 10.28 12.49 17.79
CA LYS A 79 10.50 11.89 19.10
C LYS A 79 11.97 11.73 19.47
N HIS A 80 12.86 11.62 18.48
CA HIS A 80 14.28 11.30 18.67
C HIS A 80 15.19 12.33 18.00
N GLN A 81 14.93 13.62 18.22
CA GLN A 81 15.72 14.72 17.63
C GLN A 81 17.21 14.66 18.02
N GLU A 82 17.53 14.01 19.12
CA GLU A 82 18.90 13.74 19.57
C GLU A 82 19.67 12.82 18.60
N LEU A 83 18.98 12.05 17.77
CA LEU A 83 19.60 11.19 16.75
C LEU A 83 19.94 11.96 15.46
N VAL A 84 19.25 13.06 15.19
CA VAL A 84 19.42 13.84 13.95
C VAL A 84 20.88 14.19 13.64
N PRO A 85 21.72 14.61 14.60
CA PRO A 85 23.14 14.90 14.32
C PRO A 85 23.95 13.69 13.87
N ASN A 86 23.50 12.46 14.15
CA ASN A 86 24.18 11.23 13.76
C ASN A 86 23.81 10.78 12.34
N VAL A 87 22.66 11.23 11.81
CA VAL A 87 22.15 10.79 10.52
C VAL A 87 22.78 11.63 9.40
N ILE A 88 23.55 10.98 8.54
CA ILE A 88 24.18 11.59 7.36
C ILE A 88 23.14 11.86 6.27
N GLY A 89 22.17 10.95 6.12
CA GLY A 89 21.11 11.06 5.15
C GLY A 89 20.19 9.83 5.14
N GLY A 90 19.17 9.88 4.28
CA GLY A 90 18.22 8.79 4.14
C GLY A 90 17.82 8.54 2.69
N THR A 91 17.06 7.47 2.51
CA THR A 91 16.37 7.16 1.27
C THR A 91 14.89 6.86 1.56
N GLU A 92 14.02 7.22 0.62
CA GLU A 92 12.59 6.94 0.72
C GLU A 92 12.12 6.18 -0.52
N GLU A 93 11.49 5.04 -0.26
CA GLU A 93 11.11 4.04 -1.27
C GLU A 93 9.79 4.38 -1.98
N THR A 94 8.85 5.10 -1.32
CA THR A 94 7.47 5.13 -1.81
C THR A 94 6.91 6.54 -2.02
N THR A 95 5.96 6.67 -2.95
CA THR A 95 5.33 7.95 -3.34
C THR A 95 4.76 8.72 -2.16
N THR A 96 4.03 8.05 -1.25
CA THR A 96 3.41 8.69 -0.09
C THR A 96 4.43 9.20 0.92
N GLY A 97 5.52 8.47 1.13
CA GLY A 97 6.64 8.90 1.96
C GLY A 97 7.36 10.11 1.35
N VAL A 98 7.64 10.08 0.04
CA VAL A 98 8.24 11.23 -0.66
C VAL A 98 7.38 12.48 -0.52
N HIS A 99 6.05 12.38 -0.69
CA HIS A 99 5.14 13.51 -0.49
C HIS A 99 5.20 14.06 0.94
N ARG A 100 5.22 13.17 1.94
CA ARG A 100 5.34 13.55 3.35
C ARG A 100 6.66 14.27 3.64
N LEU A 101 7.78 13.75 3.11
CA LEU A 101 9.10 14.35 3.28
C LEU A 101 9.24 15.70 2.55
N ARG A 102 8.63 15.85 1.38
CA ARG A 102 8.56 17.15 0.69
C ARG A 102 7.80 18.18 1.52
N SER A 103 6.66 17.81 2.08
CA SER A 103 5.90 18.69 2.97
C SER A 103 6.71 19.07 4.22
N MET A 104 7.47 18.12 4.79
CA MET A 104 8.40 18.41 5.91
C MET A 104 9.52 19.35 5.49
N ALA A 105 10.07 19.20 4.29
CA ALA A 105 11.11 20.07 3.76
C ALA A 105 10.60 21.51 3.53
N GLU A 106 9.43 21.66 2.91
CA GLU A 106 8.77 22.95 2.71
C GLU A 106 8.47 23.67 4.03
N ALA A 107 8.10 22.91 5.06
CA ALA A 107 7.89 23.44 6.42
C ALA A 107 9.19 23.70 7.21
N GLY A 108 10.37 23.41 6.63
CA GLY A 108 11.68 23.52 7.32
C GLY A 108 11.87 22.50 8.45
N ALA A 109 11.03 21.46 8.49
CA ALA A 109 11.04 20.43 9.52
C ALA A 109 12.00 19.26 9.19
N LEU A 110 12.32 19.01 7.93
CA LEU A 110 13.27 17.97 7.52
C LEU A 110 14.71 18.45 7.79
N LYS A 111 15.45 17.72 8.63
CA LYS A 111 16.75 18.16 9.18
C LYS A 111 17.96 17.50 8.55
N TYR A 112 17.79 16.47 7.73
CA TYR A 112 18.86 15.84 6.97
C TYR A 112 18.39 15.50 5.55
N PRO A 113 19.32 15.34 4.58
CA PRO A 113 18.95 15.06 3.20
C PRO A 113 18.34 13.66 3.07
N VAL A 114 17.28 13.55 2.25
CA VAL A 114 16.67 12.26 1.90
C VAL A 114 16.55 12.15 0.39
N ILE A 115 17.06 11.05 -0.16
CA ILE A 115 16.98 10.73 -1.59
C ILE A 115 15.64 10.08 -1.88
N ALA A 116 14.86 10.65 -2.79
CA ALA A 116 13.60 10.09 -3.27
C ALA A 116 13.87 8.94 -4.27
N VAL A 117 14.18 7.75 -3.77
CA VAL A 117 14.44 6.56 -4.61
C VAL A 117 13.20 6.22 -5.46
N ASN A 118 12.01 6.45 -4.91
CA ASN A 118 10.75 6.25 -5.64
C ASN A 118 10.69 7.04 -6.97
N ASP A 119 11.39 8.16 -7.08
CA ASP A 119 11.34 9.04 -8.25
C ASP A 119 12.40 8.67 -9.31
N ALA A 120 13.24 7.68 -9.03
CA ALA A 120 14.18 7.14 -10.02
C ALA A 120 13.41 6.31 -11.06
N GLU A 121 13.72 6.52 -12.35
CA GLU A 121 13.08 5.80 -13.45
C GLU A 121 13.25 4.28 -13.31
N THR A 122 14.43 3.84 -12.92
CA THR A 122 14.73 2.42 -12.64
C THR A 122 13.97 1.84 -11.46
N LYS A 123 13.36 2.67 -10.60
CA LYS A 123 12.48 2.23 -9.52
C LYS A 123 11.03 2.21 -9.95
N TRP A 124 10.43 3.37 -10.30
CA TRP A 124 8.99 3.44 -10.53
C TRP A 124 8.53 2.68 -11.78
N ASP A 125 9.33 2.64 -12.85
CA ASP A 125 8.93 1.94 -14.08
C ASP A 125 8.95 0.42 -13.91
N PHE A 126 9.78 -0.11 -13.03
CA PHE A 126 9.87 -1.55 -12.77
C PHE A 126 9.08 -1.97 -11.54
N ASP A 127 9.30 -1.35 -10.38
CA ASP A 127 8.64 -1.74 -9.14
C ASP A 127 7.18 -1.31 -9.11
N ASN A 128 6.90 0.00 -9.22
CA ASN A 128 5.53 0.49 -9.07
C ASN A 128 4.62 -0.02 -10.21
N VAL A 129 5.10 -0.11 -11.44
CA VAL A 129 4.30 -0.58 -12.58
C VAL A 129 4.23 -2.11 -12.61
N TYR A 130 5.36 -2.79 -12.69
CA TYR A 130 5.37 -4.25 -12.88
C TYR A 130 5.26 -5.01 -11.58
N GLY A 131 6.01 -4.62 -10.55
CA GLY A 131 6.02 -5.27 -9.25
C GLY A 131 4.68 -5.15 -8.55
N THR A 132 4.22 -3.93 -8.28
CA THR A 132 2.93 -3.66 -7.62
C THR A 132 1.76 -4.20 -8.45
N GLY A 133 1.79 -4.03 -9.78
CA GLY A 133 0.77 -4.58 -10.66
C GLY A 133 0.61 -6.08 -10.55
N GLN A 134 1.73 -6.82 -10.46
CA GLN A 134 1.71 -8.27 -10.31
C GLN A 134 1.29 -8.69 -8.91
N SER A 135 1.91 -8.12 -7.87
CA SER A 135 1.66 -8.52 -6.47
C SER A 135 0.23 -8.23 -6.03
N THR A 136 -0.38 -7.14 -6.49
CA THR A 136 -1.79 -6.83 -6.23
C THR A 136 -2.71 -7.94 -6.75
N LEU A 137 -2.53 -8.39 -8.00
CA LEU A 137 -3.34 -9.47 -8.56
C LEU A 137 -3.04 -10.81 -7.88
N ASP A 138 -1.79 -11.09 -7.52
CA ASP A 138 -1.43 -12.28 -6.75
C ASP A 138 -2.13 -12.29 -5.38
N GLY A 139 -2.12 -11.16 -4.66
CA GLY A 139 -2.82 -11.02 -3.38
C GLY A 139 -4.34 -11.24 -3.50
N ILE A 140 -4.97 -10.62 -4.49
CA ILE A 140 -6.41 -10.84 -4.78
C ILE A 140 -6.71 -12.32 -5.04
N LEU A 141 -5.92 -12.97 -5.88
CA LEU A 141 -6.10 -14.39 -6.23
C LEU A 141 -5.91 -15.30 -5.01
N ARG A 142 -4.90 -15.09 -4.19
CA ARG A 142 -4.65 -15.85 -2.96
C ARG A 142 -5.79 -15.69 -1.95
N ALA A 143 -6.26 -14.45 -1.74
CA ALA A 143 -7.32 -14.16 -0.77
C ALA A 143 -8.71 -14.66 -1.21
N THR A 144 -8.96 -14.84 -2.51
CA THR A 144 -10.31 -15.07 -3.03
C THR A 144 -10.46 -16.29 -3.90
N SER A 145 -9.42 -16.72 -4.63
CA SER A 145 -9.48 -17.69 -5.73
C SER A 145 -10.48 -17.30 -6.83
N VAL A 146 -10.74 -16.00 -7.03
CA VAL A 146 -11.69 -15.51 -8.02
C VAL A 146 -11.14 -15.67 -9.44
N LEU A 147 -12.00 -16.00 -10.41
CA LEU A 147 -11.64 -15.91 -11.82
C LEU A 147 -11.67 -14.44 -12.26
N ILE A 148 -10.52 -13.89 -12.63
CA ILE A 148 -10.38 -12.49 -13.07
C ILE A 148 -10.97 -12.28 -14.46
N ALA A 149 -10.82 -13.27 -15.36
CA ALA A 149 -11.30 -13.16 -16.73
C ALA A 149 -12.82 -12.89 -16.77
N GLY A 150 -13.20 -11.91 -17.58
CA GLY A 150 -14.58 -11.45 -17.74
C GLY A 150 -15.12 -10.56 -16.61
N LYS A 151 -14.37 -10.37 -15.51
CA LYS A 151 -14.77 -9.44 -14.42
C LYS A 151 -14.56 -7.98 -14.82
N ASN A 152 -15.41 -7.11 -14.32
CA ASN A 152 -15.20 -5.69 -14.35
C ASN A 152 -14.27 -5.30 -13.19
N VAL A 153 -13.00 -5.05 -13.48
CA VAL A 153 -12.01 -4.61 -12.50
C VAL A 153 -11.90 -3.09 -12.56
N VAL A 154 -12.30 -2.44 -11.47
CA VAL A 154 -12.22 -0.99 -11.31
C VAL A 154 -10.92 -0.65 -10.63
N VAL A 155 -10.08 0.15 -11.31
CA VAL A 155 -8.83 0.67 -10.77
C VAL A 155 -9.00 2.16 -10.52
N ALA A 156 -8.94 2.56 -9.25
CA ALA A 156 -9.02 3.96 -8.86
C ALA A 156 -7.60 4.56 -8.81
N GLY A 157 -7.37 5.54 -9.67
CA GLY A 157 -6.06 6.12 -9.93
C GLY A 157 -5.34 5.46 -11.11
N PHE A 158 -4.65 6.27 -11.93
CA PHE A 158 -3.89 5.80 -13.09
C PHE A 158 -2.46 6.37 -13.08
N GLY A 159 -1.87 6.47 -11.86
CA GLY A 159 -0.45 6.66 -11.64
C GLY A 159 0.34 5.38 -11.96
N HIS A 160 1.59 5.30 -11.56
CA HIS A 160 2.44 4.14 -11.87
C HIS A 160 1.83 2.82 -11.38
N CYS A 161 1.43 2.73 -10.11
CA CYS A 161 0.82 1.51 -9.55
C CYS A 161 -0.53 1.19 -10.21
N GLY A 162 -1.43 2.16 -10.31
CA GLY A 162 -2.75 1.95 -10.91
C GLY A 162 -2.67 1.52 -12.37
N ARG A 163 -1.75 2.11 -13.16
CA ARG A 163 -1.47 1.68 -14.52
C ARG A 163 -0.98 0.24 -14.56
N GLY A 164 -0.07 -0.13 -13.67
CA GLY A 164 0.46 -1.49 -13.56
C GLY A 164 -0.65 -2.52 -13.26
N VAL A 165 -1.51 -2.22 -12.28
CA VAL A 165 -2.68 -3.05 -11.93
C VAL A 165 -3.63 -3.19 -13.12
N ALA A 166 -3.94 -2.08 -13.80
CA ALA A 166 -4.82 -2.08 -14.97
C ALA A 166 -4.28 -2.96 -16.10
N LEU A 167 -2.99 -2.85 -16.42
CA LEU A 167 -2.31 -3.67 -17.42
C LEU A 167 -2.34 -5.16 -17.06
N ARG A 168 -2.06 -5.52 -15.81
CA ARG A 168 -2.08 -6.92 -15.37
C ARG A 168 -3.48 -7.51 -15.35
N ALA A 169 -4.47 -6.77 -14.85
CA ALA A 169 -5.86 -7.20 -14.87
C ALA A 169 -6.36 -7.43 -16.31
N LYS A 170 -6.04 -6.51 -17.24
CA LYS A 170 -6.32 -6.67 -18.67
C LYS A 170 -5.65 -7.92 -19.26
N GLY A 171 -4.39 -8.17 -18.90
CA GLY A 171 -3.65 -9.36 -19.32
C GLY A 171 -4.24 -10.68 -18.81
N LEU A 172 -4.97 -10.65 -17.67
CA LEU A 172 -5.74 -11.77 -17.13
C LEU A 172 -7.18 -11.87 -17.70
N GLY A 173 -7.52 -11.06 -18.70
CA GLY A 173 -8.82 -11.09 -19.37
C GLY A 173 -9.93 -10.31 -18.69
N ALA A 174 -9.61 -9.38 -17.79
CA ALA A 174 -10.59 -8.49 -17.17
C ALA A 174 -11.09 -7.40 -18.14
N ASN A 175 -12.32 -6.95 -17.91
CA ASN A 175 -12.83 -5.68 -18.43
C ASN A 175 -12.40 -4.57 -17.47
N VAL A 176 -11.32 -3.87 -17.78
CA VAL A 176 -10.76 -2.87 -16.88
C VAL A 176 -11.46 -1.52 -17.04
N ILE A 177 -11.81 -0.92 -15.92
CA ILE A 177 -12.39 0.41 -15.77
C ILE A 177 -11.44 1.23 -14.91
N VAL A 178 -11.04 2.40 -15.38
CA VAL A 178 -10.20 3.35 -14.64
C VAL A 178 -11.06 4.49 -14.12
N THR A 179 -10.87 4.89 -12.88
CA THR A 179 -11.41 6.15 -12.35
C THR A 179 -10.26 7.08 -12.03
N GLU A 180 -10.29 8.30 -12.58
CA GLU A 180 -9.20 9.27 -12.47
C GLU A 180 -9.75 10.70 -12.45
N ILE A 181 -9.15 11.56 -11.61
CA ILE A 181 -9.56 12.96 -11.46
C ILE A 181 -8.75 13.91 -12.35
N SER A 182 -7.50 13.54 -12.71
CA SER A 182 -6.68 14.31 -13.62
C SER A 182 -7.14 14.09 -15.07
N PRO A 183 -7.61 15.12 -15.78
CA PRO A 183 -8.09 14.96 -17.17
C PRO A 183 -7.00 14.42 -18.11
N THR A 184 -5.75 14.82 -17.94
CA THR A 184 -4.64 14.37 -18.77
C THR A 184 -4.32 12.89 -18.51
N THR A 185 -4.36 12.47 -17.26
CA THR A 185 -4.14 11.05 -16.88
C THR A 185 -5.32 10.18 -17.31
N ALA A 186 -6.56 10.69 -17.21
CA ALA A 186 -7.75 10.02 -17.72
C ALA A 186 -7.70 9.84 -19.25
N LEU A 187 -7.26 10.88 -19.98
CA LEU A 187 -7.04 10.78 -21.42
C LEU A 187 -5.98 9.74 -21.76
N LYS A 188 -4.86 9.71 -21.02
CA LYS A 188 -3.83 8.68 -21.19
C LYS A 188 -4.42 7.26 -21.02
N ALA A 189 -5.22 7.03 -19.98
CA ALA A 189 -5.88 5.75 -19.76
C ALA A 189 -6.79 5.37 -20.95
N THR A 190 -7.54 6.33 -21.49
CA THR A 190 -8.40 6.12 -22.65
C THR A 190 -7.58 5.75 -23.89
N LEU A 191 -6.46 6.45 -24.16
CA LEU A 191 -5.57 6.16 -25.29
C LEU A 191 -4.85 4.81 -25.17
N GLU A 192 -4.64 4.30 -23.92
CA GLU A 192 -4.14 2.96 -23.66
C GLU A 192 -5.23 1.87 -23.76
N GLY A 193 -6.46 2.27 -24.13
CA GLY A 193 -7.57 1.36 -24.42
C GLY A 193 -8.33 0.89 -23.17
N PHE A 194 -8.35 1.70 -22.12
CA PHE A 194 -9.17 1.48 -20.94
C PHE A 194 -10.45 2.28 -20.99
N ARG A 195 -11.51 1.76 -20.40
CA ARG A 195 -12.73 2.53 -20.14
C ARG A 195 -12.48 3.47 -18.97
N VAL A 196 -12.87 4.73 -19.11
CA VAL A 196 -12.77 5.72 -18.03
C VAL A 196 -14.16 6.18 -17.63
N MET A 197 -14.45 6.24 -16.33
CA MET A 197 -15.70 6.76 -15.80
C MET A 197 -15.52 7.26 -14.38
N THR A 198 -16.52 7.91 -13.83
CA THR A 198 -16.52 8.33 -12.43
C THR A 198 -16.64 7.14 -11.49
N MET A 199 -16.16 7.26 -10.23
CA MET A 199 -16.32 6.20 -9.24
C MET A 199 -17.81 5.90 -8.96
N ASN A 200 -18.69 6.90 -9.02
CA ASN A 200 -20.12 6.68 -8.83
C ASN A 200 -20.72 5.75 -9.90
N GLU A 201 -20.31 5.91 -11.16
CA GLU A 201 -20.72 5.02 -12.25
C GLU A 201 -20.05 3.64 -12.12
N ALA A 202 -18.75 3.61 -11.88
CA ALA A 202 -17.97 2.38 -11.74
C ALA A 202 -18.49 1.49 -10.59
N ALA A 203 -18.95 2.10 -9.48
CA ALA A 203 -19.50 1.38 -8.34
C ALA A 203 -20.71 0.51 -8.70
N THR A 204 -21.49 0.88 -9.72
CA THR A 204 -22.69 0.13 -10.14
C THR A 204 -22.38 -1.09 -11.01
N VAL A 205 -21.22 -1.12 -11.66
CA VAL A 205 -20.85 -2.13 -12.66
C VAL A 205 -19.63 -2.97 -12.28
N GLY A 206 -18.82 -2.51 -11.32
CA GLY A 206 -17.61 -3.17 -10.87
C GLY A 206 -17.88 -4.49 -10.13
N ASP A 207 -16.98 -5.44 -10.30
CA ASP A 207 -16.94 -6.70 -9.56
C ASP A 207 -15.77 -6.72 -8.57
N ILE A 208 -14.64 -6.11 -8.95
CA ILE A 208 -13.42 -5.99 -8.13
C ILE A 208 -12.98 -4.53 -8.18
N PHE A 209 -12.68 -3.95 -7.02
CA PHE A 209 -12.25 -2.57 -6.87
C PHE A 209 -10.86 -2.53 -6.25
N VAL A 210 -9.92 -1.88 -6.90
CA VAL A 210 -8.54 -1.68 -6.44
C VAL A 210 -8.26 -0.18 -6.37
N THR A 211 -7.97 0.34 -5.19
CA THR A 211 -7.55 1.74 -5.03
C THR A 211 -6.04 1.87 -5.08
N ALA A 212 -5.53 2.89 -5.77
CA ALA A 212 -4.12 3.14 -6.03
C ALA A 212 -3.85 4.66 -6.19
N THR A 213 -4.45 5.49 -5.34
CA THR A 213 -4.43 6.95 -5.49
C THR A 213 -3.50 7.65 -4.51
N GLY A 214 -3.20 7.04 -3.38
CA GLY A 214 -2.51 7.67 -2.25
C GLY A 214 -3.34 8.76 -1.55
N VAL A 215 -4.65 8.85 -1.82
CA VAL A 215 -5.56 9.86 -1.26
C VAL A 215 -6.67 9.19 -0.47
N LYS A 216 -7.07 9.78 0.64
CA LYS A 216 -8.14 9.26 1.49
C LYS A 216 -9.53 9.34 0.83
N ASP A 217 -10.45 8.48 1.29
CA ASP A 217 -11.88 8.55 0.99
C ASP A 217 -12.24 8.38 -0.50
N ILE A 218 -11.54 7.49 -1.19
CA ILE A 218 -11.81 7.16 -2.60
C ILE A 218 -13.07 6.29 -2.72
N ILE A 219 -13.20 5.26 -1.88
CA ILE A 219 -14.41 4.44 -1.77
C ILE A 219 -15.09 4.77 -0.43
N VAL A 220 -16.29 5.35 -0.51
CA VAL A 220 -17.07 5.84 0.63
C VAL A 220 -18.48 5.26 0.62
N GLU A 221 -19.30 5.60 1.61
CA GLU A 221 -20.65 5.08 1.87
C GLU A 221 -21.53 4.95 0.61
N ARG A 222 -21.59 6.03 -0.22
CA ARG A 222 -22.44 6.03 -1.43
C ARG A 222 -22.01 4.98 -2.45
N HIS A 223 -20.71 4.68 -2.53
CA HIS A 223 -20.18 3.67 -3.44
C HIS A 223 -20.52 2.27 -2.95
N PHE A 224 -20.32 1.97 -1.67
CA PHE A 224 -20.71 0.67 -1.09
C PHE A 224 -22.19 0.37 -1.27
N LYS A 225 -23.07 1.38 -1.11
CA LYS A 225 -24.52 1.25 -1.35
C LYS A 225 -24.87 0.90 -2.79
N SER A 226 -24.03 1.26 -3.75
CA SER A 226 -24.25 1.06 -5.18
C SER A 226 -23.62 -0.23 -5.71
N MET A 227 -22.61 -0.78 -5.01
CA MET A 227 -21.90 -1.98 -5.43
C MET A 227 -22.81 -3.19 -5.55
N LYS A 228 -22.44 -4.11 -6.44
CA LYS A 228 -23.08 -5.41 -6.60
C LYS A 228 -22.94 -6.27 -5.34
N ASP A 229 -23.85 -7.23 -5.16
CA ASP A 229 -23.66 -8.29 -4.17
C ASP A 229 -22.40 -9.11 -4.55
N GLY A 230 -21.52 -9.31 -3.57
CA GLY A 230 -20.28 -10.05 -3.76
C GLY A 230 -19.14 -9.24 -4.34
N ALA A 231 -19.24 -7.90 -4.40
CA ALA A 231 -18.13 -7.05 -4.83
C ALA A 231 -16.91 -7.20 -3.90
N ILE A 232 -15.72 -7.28 -4.51
CA ILE A 232 -14.43 -7.36 -3.80
C ILE A 232 -13.81 -5.97 -3.80
N VAL A 233 -13.36 -5.51 -2.64
CA VAL A 233 -12.72 -4.20 -2.46
C VAL A 233 -11.36 -4.39 -1.80
N CYS A 234 -10.34 -3.81 -2.40
CA CYS A 234 -8.98 -3.82 -1.87
C CYS A 234 -8.23 -2.53 -2.21
N ASN A 235 -7.11 -2.35 -1.55
CA ASN A 235 -6.22 -1.22 -1.73
C ASN A 235 -4.82 -1.72 -2.08
N THR A 236 -4.14 -1.02 -2.97
CA THR A 236 -2.71 -1.21 -3.27
C THR A 236 -1.88 0.06 -2.98
N GLY A 237 -2.51 1.11 -2.44
CA GLY A 237 -1.83 2.27 -1.90
C GLY A 237 -1.20 1.98 -0.54
N HIS A 238 -0.22 2.79 -0.15
CA HIS A 238 0.56 2.56 1.08
C HIS A 238 -0.30 2.62 2.35
N TYR A 239 -1.23 3.58 2.44
CA TYR A 239 -2.08 3.79 3.61
C TYR A 239 -3.47 3.16 3.46
N ASP A 240 -4.06 2.77 4.58
CA ASP A 240 -5.39 2.15 4.69
C ASP A 240 -6.56 3.14 4.65
N CYS A 241 -6.33 4.36 4.17
CA CYS A 241 -7.33 5.45 4.19
C CYS A 241 -8.10 5.63 2.87
N GLU A 242 -7.70 4.95 1.79
CA GLU A 242 -8.37 5.08 0.49
C GLU A 242 -9.76 4.46 0.50
N VAL A 243 -9.92 3.33 1.17
CA VAL A 243 -11.21 2.68 1.41
C VAL A 243 -11.71 3.14 2.78
N ASN A 244 -12.83 3.87 2.82
CA ASN A 244 -13.38 4.37 4.08
C ASN A 244 -14.05 3.23 4.87
N ILE A 245 -13.28 2.58 5.73
CA ILE A 245 -13.74 1.46 6.57
C ILE A 245 -14.85 1.91 7.53
N HIS A 246 -14.77 3.15 8.07
CA HIS A 246 -15.78 3.67 8.97
C HIS A 246 -17.16 3.75 8.30
N ASP A 247 -17.22 4.14 7.03
CA ASP A 247 -18.47 4.15 6.26
C ASP A 247 -18.98 2.74 6.00
N LEU A 248 -18.09 1.78 5.70
CA LEU A 248 -18.47 0.37 5.54
C LEU A 248 -19.01 -0.21 6.85
N GLU A 249 -18.37 0.11 7.98
CA GLU A 249 -18.79 -0.27 9.33
C GLU A 249 -20.22 0.24 9.66
N LYS A 250 -20.56 1.47 9.29
CA LYS A 250 -21.93 2.02 9.48
C LYS A 250 -23.00 1.24 8.70
N LEU A 251 -22.63 0.72 7.53
CA LEU A 251 -23.54 0.00 6.63
C LEU A 251 -23.71 -1.47 7.01
N LYS A 252 -22.79 -2.05 7.78
CA LYS A 252 -22.79 -3.47 8.08
C LYS A 252 -23.98 -3.90 8.95
N LYS A 253 -24.49 -5.09 8.68
CA LYS A 253 -25.32 -5.88 9.59
C LYS A 253 -24.44 -6.85 10.39
N SER A 254 -23.47 -7.46 9.74
CA SER A 254 -22.47 -8.34 10.36
C SER A 254 -21.18 -8.34 9.53
N VAL A 255 -20.08 -8.74 10.16
CA VAL A 255 -18.79 -8.99 9.50
C VAL A 255 -18.25 -10.33 9.98
N ARG A 256 -17.59 -11.06 9.12
CA ARG A 256 -16.86 -12.30 9.44
C ARG A 256 -15.66 -12.46 8.54
N GLU A 257 -14.60 -13.01 9.06
CA GLU A 257 -13.47 -13.45 8.25
C GLU A 257 -13.85 -14.77 7.54
N VAL A 258 -13.72 -14.80 6.21
CA VAL A 258 -14.05 -15.97 5.39
C VAL A 258 -12.81 -16.73 4.93
N ARG A 259 -11.67 -16.04 4.85
CA ARG A 259 -10.31 -16.54 4.64
C ARG A 259 -9.34 -15.57 5.30
N ALA A 260 -8.11 -15.99 5.49
CA ALA A 260 -7.05 -15.07 5.94
C ALA A 260 -7.02 -13.81 5.09
N ASN A 261 -7.07 -12.64 5.74
CA ASN A 261 -7.10 -11.32 5.12
C ASN A 261 -8.29 -11.06 4.18
N ASN A 262 -9.41 -11.77 4.31
CA ASN A 262 -10.63 -11.56 3.54
C ASN A 262 -11.85 -11.54 4.47
N GLU A 263 -12.43 -10.36 4.64
CA GLU A 263 -13.59 -10.13 5.49
C GLU A 263 -14.85 -9.94 4.65
N GLU A 264 -15.90 -10.72 4.94
CA GLU A 264 -17.24 -10.55 4.36
C GLU A 264 -18.05 -9.59 5.23
N TYR A 265 -18.42 -8.46 4.68
CA TYR A 265 -19.35 -7.50 5.25
C TYR A 265 -20.76 -7.75 4.67
N LEU A 266 -21.67 -8.30 5.47
CA LEU A 266 -23.08 -8.33 5.13
C LEU A 266 -23.69 -6.96 5.45
N LEU A 267 -24.15 -6.26 4.44
CA LEU A 267 -24.76 -4.94 4.59
C LEU A 267 -26.22 -5.02 5.03
N LYS A 268 -26.75 -3.94 5.60
CA LYS A 268 -28.17 -3.82 6.03
C LYS A 268 -29.16 -4.00 4.87
N ASN A 269 -28.74 -3.73 3.63
CA ASN A 269 -29.55 -3.93 2.42
C ASN A 269 -29.50 -5.38 1.87
N GLY A 270 -28.80 -6.30 2.56
CA GLY A 270 -28.66 -7.70 2.19
C GLY A 270 -27.51 -8.01 1.23
N ARG A 271 -26.79 -7.03 0.71
CA ARG A 271 -25.63 -7.25 -0.16
C ARG A 271 -24.38 -7.56 0.65
N ARG A 272 -23.45 -8.29 0.05
CA ARG A 272 -22.15 -8.62 0.64
C ARG A 272 -21.06 -7.85 -0.06
N ILE A 273 -20.12 -7.35 0.72
CA ILE A 273 -18.86 -6.76 0.24
C ILE A 273 -17.72 -7.56 0.87
N TYR A 274 -16.75 -7.94 0.07
CA TYR A 274 -15.53 -8.60 0.53
C TYR A 274 -14.40 -7.58 0.59
N LEU A 275 -13.91 -7.29 1.80
CA LEU A 275 -12.80 -6.39 2.05
C LEU A 275 -11.53 -7.21 2.24
N LEU A 276 -10.49 -6.94 1.42
CA LEU A 276 -9.20 -7.61 1.54
C LEU A 276 -8.23 -6.80 2.39
N ALA A 277 -7.39 -7.49 3.14
CA ALA A 277 -6.30 -6.94 3.98
C ALA A 277 -6.76 -5.77 4.88
N LYS A 278 -8.03 -5.76 5.31
CA LYS A 278 -8.62 -4.67 6.13
C LYS A 278 -8.45 -3.28 5.52
N GLY A 279 -8.43 -3.18 4.18
CA GLY A 279 -8.20 -1.94 3.44
C GLY A 279 -6.74 -1.50 3.35
N ARG A 280 -5.80 -2.29 3.88
CA ARG A 280 -4.35 -2.10 3.70
C ARG A 280 -3.90 -2.67 2.36
N LEU A 281 -2.60 -2.61 2.09
CA LEU A 281 -1.99 -3.24 0.92
C LEU A 281 -2.40 -4.73 0.79
N VAL A 282 -2.98 -5.06 -0.36
CA VAL A 282 -3.37 -6.42 -0.70
C VAL A 282 -2.21 -7.23 -1.27
#